data_8698cdc04a871e601e02168e96124478
#
_entry.id   8698cdc04a871e601e02168e96124478
#
_cell.length_a   1.000
_cell.length_b   1.000
_cell.length_c   1.000
_cell.angle_alpha   90.00
_cell.angle_beta   90.00
_cell.angle_gamma   90.00
#
_symmetry.space_group_name_H-M   'P 1'
#
loop_
_entity.id
_entity.type
_entity.pdbx_description
1 polymer ?
#
loop_
_entity_poly.entity_id
_entity_poly.type
_entity_poly.pdbx_seq_one_letter_code
_entity_poly.pdbx_strand_id
1 'polypeptide(L)'
;MIRLKQLRTHSNLSQQKMADVLGISRSAVAMWETGGSEPDNKTLEKIADFFGVSVDYLLGRDDEPRPHTKKKGIKIPVLGRVAAGIPITAIEDILNYEEIEESLAKTGDFYGLQIKGTSMEPKFSEGDVVIVRQQSDVESGDIAIVLVNGDDATCKRVVKHENGLSLISLNPSFPPKFFTDQEVEQLPVQIIGRVMELRAKF
;
A
#
# COMPACT_ATOMS: atom_id res chain seq x y z
N MET A 1 -12.93 -7.73 -27.94
CA MET A 1 -12.96 -6.45 -28.70
C MET A 1 -13.38 -5.37 -27.69
N ILE A 2 -12.60 -4.29 -27.60
CA ILE A 2 -12.90 -3.25 -26.61
C ILE A 2 -14.19 -2.47 -26.96
N ARG A 3 -14.94 -2.04 -25.93
CA ARG A 3 -16.23 -1.31 -26.10
C ARG A 3 -16.03 0.17 -26.51
N LEU A 4 -14.86 0.53 -26.99
CA LEU A 4 -14.48 1.92 -27.32
C LEU A 4 -15.45 2.58 -28.30
N LYS A 5 -15.75 1.89 -29.42
CA LYS A 5 -16.68 2.39 -30.42
C LYS A 5 -18.09 2.66 -29.87
N GLN A 6 -18.58 1.77 -29.00
CA GLN A 6 -19.88 1.90 -28.36
C GLN A 6 -19.92 3.15 -27.46
N LEU A 7 -18.92 3.29 -26.58
CA LEU A 7 -18.81 4.44 -25.66
C LEU A 7 -18.71 5.77 -26.42
N ARG A 8 -17.85 5.81 -27.42
CA ARG A 8 -17.68 7.02 -28.26
C ARG A 8 -18.98 7.41 -28.96
N THR A 9 -19.64 6.48 -29.61
CA THR A 9 -20.90 6.75 -30.35
C THR A 9 -22.02 7.15 -29.41
N HIS A 10 -22.11 6.52 -28.23
CA HIS A 10 -23.10 6.88 -27.22
C HIS A 10 -22.88 8.33 -26.70
N SER A 11 -21.63 8.76 -26.64
CA SER A 11 -21.24 10.12 -26.25
C SER A 11 -21.28 11.13 -27.43
N ASN A 12 -21.79 10.75 -28.61
CA ASN A 12 -21.85 11.58 -29.83
C ASN A 12 -20.49 12.17 -30.27
N LEU A 13 -19.38 11.44 -30.02
CA LEU A 13 -18.04 11.87 -30.37
C LEU A 13 -17.61 11.32 -31.72
N SER A 14 -16.96 12.14 -32.56
CA SER A 14 -16.24 11.67 -33.74
C SER A 14 -14.90 11.04 -33.31
N GLN A 15 -14.33 10.14 -34.15
CA GLN A 15 -12.98 9.59 -33.90
C GLN A 15 -11.92 10.70 -33.78
N GLN A 16 -12.04 11.76 -34.60
CA GLN A 16 -11.13 12.91 -34.51
C GLN A 16 -11.27 13.64 -33.18
N LYS A 17 -12.49 13.96 -32.75
CA LYS A 17 -12.70 14.65 -31.46
C LYS A 17 -12.19 13.84 -30.27
N MET A 18 -12.39 12.53 -30.29
CA MET A 18 -11.86 11.64 -29.27
C MET A 18 -10.33 11.62 -29.29
N ALA A 19 -9.71 11.55 -30.46
CA ALA A 19 -8.26 11.59 -30.63
C ALA A 19 -7.67 12.88 -30.03
N ASP A 20 -8.30 14.03 -30.33
CA ASP A 20 -7.88 15.35 -29.84
C ASP A 20 -7.92 15.41 -28.30
N VAL A 21 -9.00 14.89 -27.68
CA VAL A 21 -9.18 14.89 -26.21
C VAL A 21 -8.15 13.99 -25.53
N LEU A 22 -7.85 12.82 -26.11
CA LEU A 22 -6.92 11.85 -25.52
C LEU A 22 -5.45 12.17 -25.85
N GLY A 23 -5.19 13.14 -26.75
CA GLY A 23 -3.83 13.48 -27.18
C GLY A 23 -3.17 12.39 -28.05
N ILE A 24 -3.95 11.69 -28.87
CA ILE A 24 -3.50 10.57 -29.73
C ILE A 24 -3.90 10.82 -31.21
N SER A 25 -3.44 9.95 -32.10
CA SER A 25 -3.82 10.06 -33.52
C SER A 25 -5.22 9.47 -33.77
N ARG A 26 -5.96 10.04 -34.76
CA ARG A 26 -7.23 9.48 -35.22
C ARG A 26 -7.08 8.05 -35.71
N SER A 27 -5.95 7.72 -36.36
CA SER A 27 -5.67 6.40 -36.86
C SER A 27 -5.55 5.36 -35.74
N ALA A 28 -4.99 5.73 -34.57
CA ALA A 28 -4.95 4.86 -33.40
C ALA A 28 -6.37 4.53 -32.90
N VAL A 29 -7.24 5.53 -32.80
CA VAL A 29 -8.65 5.31 -32.43
C VAL A 29 -9.34 4.35 -33.39
N ALA A 30 -9.16 4.57 -34.71
CA ALA A 30 -9.76 3.70 -35.73
C ALA A 30 -9.26 2.25 -35.65
N MET A 31 -7.95 2.05 -35.42
CA MET A 31 -7.35 0.72 -35.28
C MET A 31 -7.86 0.01 -34.01
N TRP A 32 -7.99 0.69 -32.89
CA TRP A 32 -8.52 0.10 -31.67
C TRP A 32 -10.01 -0.27 -31.79
N GLU A 33 -10.81 0.55 -32.47
CA GLU A 33 -12.23 0.26 -32.72
C GLU A 33 -12.47 -0.93 -33.64
N THR A 34 -11.52 -1.20 -34.53
CA THR A 34 -11.59 -2.35 -35.46
C THR A 34 -10.86 -3.58 -34.95
N GLY A 35 -10.13 -3.47 -33.82
CA GLY A 35 -9.35 -4.57 -33.26
C GLY A 35 -8.02 -4.79 -33.98
N GLY A 36 -7.55 -3.86 -34.81
CA GLY A 36 -6.26 -3.93 -35.50
C GLY A 36 -5.05 -3.72 -34.58
N SER A 37 -5.25 -3.09 -33.43
CA SER A 37 -4.27 -3.00 -32.34
C SER A 37 -5.00 -2.74 -31.01
N GLU A 38 -4.27 -2.83 -29.90
CA GLU A 38 -4.80 -2.52 -28.57
C GLU A 38 -4.08 -1.31 -27.97
N PRO A 39 -4.76 -0.46 -27.20
CA PRO A 39 -4.13 0.60 -26.43
C PRO A 39 -3.23 0.02 -25.32
N ASP A 40 -2.19 0.74 -24.95
CA ASP A 40 -1.40 0.41 -23.76
C ASP A 40 -2.22 0.67 -22.45
N ASN A 41 -1.75 0.10 -21.34
CA ASN A 41 -2.47 0.19 -20.07
C ASN A 41 -2.74 1.65 -19.63
N LYS A 42 -1.78 2.54 -19.84
CA LYS A 42 -1.91 3.96 -19.48
C LYS A 42 -2.98 4.68 -20.33
N THR A 43 -3.09 4.27 -21.58
CA THR A 43 -4.12 4.81 -22.50
C THR A 43 -5.49 4.20 -22.20
N LEU A 44 -5.57 2.91 -21.83
CA LEU A 44 -6.80 2.27 -21.36
C LEU A 44 -7.37 2.99 -20.12
N GLU A 45 -6.52 3.33 -19.15
CA GLU A 45 -6.92 4.10 -17.97
C GLU A 45 -7.46 5.48 -18.35
N LYS A 46 -6.78 6.22 -19.24
CA LYS A 46 -7.24 7.52 -19.73
C LYS A 46 -8.60 7.45 -20.43
N ILE A 47 -8.80 6.41 -21.25
CA ILE A 47 -10.08 6.19 -21.95
C ILE A 47 -11.18 5.86 -20.91
N ALA A 48 -10.91 5.00 -19.97
CA ALA A 48 -11.84 4.63 -18.92
C ALA A 48 -12.23 5.84 -18.04
N ASP A 49 -11.25 6.65 -17.64
CA ASP A 49 -11.47 7.93 -16.92
C ASP A 49 -12.36 8.89 -17.73
N PHE A 50 -12.07 9.04 -19.03
CA PHE A 50 -12.80 9.96 -19.90
C PHE A 50 -14.27 9.59 -20.04
N PHE A 51 -14.58 8.29 -20.15
CA PHE A 51 -15.96 7.81 -20.25
C PHE A 51 -16.60 7.52 -18.89
N GLY A 52 -15.87 7.64 -17.78
CA GLY A 52 -16.38 7.35 -16.44
C GLY A 52 -16.74 5.88 -16.23
N VAL A 53 -16.03 4.95 -16.88
CA VAL A 53 -16.25 3.51 -16.80
C VAL A 53 -15.01 2.78 -16.31
N SER A 54 -15.14 1.56 -15.79
CA SER A 54 -13.98 0.73 -15.41
C SER A 54 -13.22 0.24 -16.67
N VAL A 55 -11.91 -0.02 -16.51
CA VAL A 55 -11.09 -0.63 -17.58
C VAL A 55 -11.65 -2.01 -17.95
N ASP A 56 -12.15 -2.78 -16.99
CA ASP A 56 -12.76 -4.09 -17.25
C ASP A 56 -14.04 -3.99 -18.08
N TYR A 57 -14.87 -2.97 -17.82
CA TYR A 57 -16.01 -2.68 -18.67
C TYR A 57 -15.57 -2.27 -20.09
N LEU A 58 -14.57 -1.40 -20.20
CA LEU A 58 -14.01 -0.98 -21.49
C LEU A 58 -13.47 -2.20 -22.29
N LEU A 59 -12.81 -3.15 -21.62
CA LEU A 59 -12.29 -4.37 -22.21
C LEU A 59 -13.36 -5.45 -22.48
N GLY A 60 -14.61 -5.20 -22.07
CA GLY A 60 -15.71 -6.16 -22.23
C GLY A 60 -15.64 -7.36 -21.29
N ARG A 61 -14.92 -7.25 -20.18
CA ARG A 61 -14.80 -8.27 -19.11
C ARG A 61 -15.89 -8.14 -18.05
N ASP A 62 -16.48 -6.95 -17.90
CA ASP A 62 -17.60 -6.64 -17.02
C ASP A 62 -18.79 -6.12 -17.87
N ASP A 63 -20.01 -6.50 -17.54
CA ASP A 63 -21.19 -6.07 -18.28
C ASP A 63 -21.86 -4.80 -17.70
N GLU A 64 -21.50 -4.41 -16.48
CA GLU A 64 -21.99 -3.19 -15.86
C GLU A 64 -20.99 -2.04 -16.00
N PRO A 65 -21.42 -0.86 -16.49
CA PRO A 65 -20.58 0.33 -16.52
C PRO A 65 -20.39 0.85 -15.10
N ARG A 66 -19.43 0.30 -14.38
CA ARG A 66 -19.04 0.84 -13.08
C ARG A 66 -18.14 2.05 -13.30
N PRO A 67 -18.29 3.12 -12.51
CA PRO A 67 -17.41 4.26 -12.63
C PRO A 67 -15.95 3.82 -12.42
N HIS A 68 -15.07 4.32 -13.28
CA HIS A 68 -13.63 4.22 -13.03
C HIS A 68 -13.32 5.10 -11.82
N THR A 69 -13.50 4.54 -10.65
CA THR A 69 -12.98 5.19 -9.45
C THR A 69 -11.48 5.04 -9.51
N LYS A 70 -10.75 6.11 -9.88
CA LYS A 70 -9.39 6.26 -9.37
C LYS A 70 -9.53 6.03 -7.88
N LYS A 71 -9.02 4.90 -7.39
CA LYS A 71 -8.97 4.65 -5.95
C LYS A 71 -8.19 5.83 -5.38
N LYS A 72 -8.90 6.79 -4.80
CA LYS A 72 -8.29 7.93 -4.15
C LYS A 72 -7.49 7.34 -3.01
N GLY A 73 -6.18 7.31 -3.17
CA GLY A 73 -5.29 6.91 -2.09
C GLY A 73 -5.50 7.84 -0.90
N ILE A 74 -5.58 7.28 0.29
CA ILE A 74 -5.55 8.05 1.52
C ILE A 74 -4.09 8.26 1.87
N LYS A 75 -3.68 9.52 2.01
CA LYS A 75 -2.32 9.87 2.41
C LYS A 75 -2.11 9.61 3.88
N ILE A 76 -1.09 8.84 4.20
CA ILE A 76 -0.63 8.58 5.56
C ILE A 76 0.79 9.13 5.75
N PRO A 77 1.15 9.62 6.95
CA PRO A 77 2.50 10.13 7.20
C PRO A 77 3.51 8.97 7.26
N VAL A 78 4.70 9.18 6.73
CA VAL A 78 5.86 8.31 6.90
C VAL A 78 6.77 8.90 7.96
N LEU A 79 7.00 8.14 9.02
CA LEU A 79 7.77 8.55 10.19
C LEU A 79 9.20 8.00 10.11
N GLY A 80 10.17 8.81 10.52
CA GLY A 80 11.55 8.38 10.68
C GLY A 80 11.82 7.63 11.97
N ARG A 81 10.98 7.87 12.99
CA ARG A 81 11.10 7.30 14.33
C ARG A 81 9.74 7.26 15.02
N VAL A 82 9.51 6.24 15.82
CA VAL A 82 8.35 6.16 16.72
C VAL A 82 8.88 5.87 18.12
N ALA A 83 8.50 6.69 19.10
CA ALA A 83 8.90 6.55 20.49
C ALA A 83 7.69 6.20 21.37
N ALA A 84 7.95 5.59 22.53
CA ALA A 84 6.93 5.25 23.49
C ALA A 84 6.23 6.50 24.06
N GLY A 85 4.91 6.39 24.30
CA GLY A 85 4.13 7.42 25.00
C GLY A 85 3.76 8.64 24.16
N ILE A 86 4.22 8.74 22.89
CA ILE A 86 3.83 9.82 21.98
C ILE A 86 2.77 9.27 21.02
N PRO A 87 1.53 9.81 21.02
CA PRO A 87 0.55 9.44 20.01
C PRO A 87 1.11 9.68 18.61
N ILE A 88 0.90 8.75 17.67
CA ILE A 88 1.40 8.85 16.28
C ILE A 88 0.96 10.16 15.63
N THR A 89 -0.23 10.66 15.99
CA THR A 89 -0.75 11.95 15.52
C THR A 89 0.00 13.18 16.04
N ALA A 90 0.81 13.02 17.09
CA ALA A 90 1.61 14.09 17.69
C ALA A 90 3.10 14.01 17.29
N ILE A 91 3.49 13.09 16.40
CA ILE A 91 4.87 12.96 15.94
C ILE A 91 5.14 14.01 14.87
N GLU A 92 6.12 14.88 15.15
CA GLU A 92 6.55 15.95 14.21
C GLU A 92 7.58 15.48 13.17
N ASP A 93 8.20 14.31 13.37
CA ASP A 93 9.24 13.75 12.48
C ASP A 93 8.64 13.04 11.26
N ILE A 94 7.90 13.78 10.44
CA ILE A 94 7.32 13.29 9.19
C ILE A 94 8.35 13.46 8.07
N LEU A 95 8.83 12.34 7.52
CA LEU A 95 9.80 12.31 6.42
C LEU A 95 9.12 12.51 5.05
N ASN A 96 7.94 11.91 4.86
CA ASN A 96 7.21 11.89 3.60
C ASN A 96 5.76 11.45 3.83
N TYR A 97 4.99 11.29 2.75
CA TYR A 97 3.66 10.70 2.76
C TYR A 97 3.58 9.56 1.76
N GLU A 98 2.91 8.49 2.14
CA GLU A 98 2.55 7.37 1.27
C GLU A 98 1.05 7.31 1.06
N GLU A 99 0.61 6.72 -0.06
CA GLU A 99 -0.81 6.53 -0.34
C GLU A 99 -1.20 5.06 -0.14
N ILE A 100 -2.25 4.83 0.64
CA ILE A 100 -2.86 3.50 0.82
C ILE A 100 -4.26 3.48 0.20
N GLU A 101 -4.74 2.31 -0.18
CA GLU A 101 -6.10 2.16 -0.70
C GLU A 101 -7.15 2.57 0.35
N GLU A 102 -8.23 3.23 -0.09
CA GLU A 102 -9.33 3.63 0.79
C GLU A 102 -9.97 2.44 1.51
N SER A 103 -10.03 1.28 0.86
CA SER A 103 -10.48 0.02 1.44
C SER A 103 -9.64 -0.39 2.66
N LEU A 104 -8.32 -0.26 2.55
CA LEU A 104 -7.39 -0.54 3.63
C LEU A 104 -7.51 0.52 4.75
N ALA A 105 -7.55 1.80 4.39
CA ALA A 105 -7.68 2.90 5.34
C ALA A 105 -8.93 2.79 6.24
N LYS A 106 -10.01 2.20 5.74
CA LYS A 106 -11.25 1.96 6.53
C LYS A 106 -11.12 0.88 7.60
N THR A 107 -10.03 0.09 7.60
CA THR A 107 -9.83 -1.01 8.57
C THR A 107 -9.13 -0.58 9.85
N GLY A 108 -8.68 0.67 9.97
CA GLY A 108 -8.02 1.21 11.14
C GLY A 108 -7.15 2.42 10.82
N ASP A 109 -6.32 2.81 11.78
CA ASP A 109 -5.35 3.89 11.62
C ASP A 109 -4.02 3.36 11.08
N PHE A 110 -3.42 4.10 10.15
CA PHE A 110 -2.20 3.68 9.46
C PHE A 110 -1.14 4.77 9.47
N TYR A 111 0.11 4.33 9.49
CA TYR A 111 1.29 5.17 9.26
C TYR A 111 2.35 4.40 8.48
N GLY A 112 3.25 5.11 7.81
CA GLY A 112 4.48 4.57 7.28
C GLY A 112 5.60 4.66 8.31
N LEU A 113 6.51 3.69 8.33
CA LEU A 113 7.73 3.75 9.11
C LEU A 113 8.92 3.41 8.22
N GLN A 114 9.94 4.26 8.21
CA GLN A 114 11.17 3.96 7.50
C GLN A 114 12.02 2.96 8.27
N ILE A 115 12.42 1.87 7.59
CA ILE A 115 13.29 0.83 8.15
C ILE A 115 14.70 1.39 8.33
N LYS A 116 15.27 1.14 9.51
CA LYS A 116 16.66 1.44 9.85
C LYS A 116 17.39 0.16 10.24
N GLY A 117 18.63 0.04 9.76
CA GLY A 117 19.49 -1.11 10.03
C GLY A 117 19.11 -2.37 9.25
N THR A 118 19.83 -3.43 9.50
CA THR A 118 19.88 -4.65 8.67
C THR A 118 19.23 -5.88 9.32
N SER A 119 18.57 -5.72 10.48
CA SER A 119 18.04 -6.87 11.24
C SER A 119 16.89 -7.62 10.54
N MET A 120 16.27 -7.00 9.54
CA MET A 120 15.14 -7.57 8.80
C MET A 120 15.51 -7.95 7.36
N GLU A 121 16.77 -7.84 6.98
CA GLU A 121 17.28 -8.30 5.67
C GLU A 121 17.16 -9.84 5.51
N PRO A 122 17.05 -10.34 4.27
CA PRO A 122 17.01 -9.58 3.00
C PRO A 122 15.62 -9.07 2.63
N LYS A 123 14.59 -9.34 3.43
CA LYS A 123 13.19 -9.00 3.07
C LYS A 123 12.88 -7.50 3.17
N PHE A 124 13.49 -6.83 4.13
CA PHE A 124 13.36 -5.39 4.36
C PHE A 124 14.75 -4.79 4.43
N SER A 125 15.03 -3.86 3.55
CA SER A 125 16.33 -3.16 3.48
C SER A 125 16.27 -1.82 4.19
N GLU A 126 17.44 -1.31 4.58
CA GLU A 126 17.51 0.04 5.13
C GLU A 126 17.01 1.09 4.14
N GLY A 127 16.17 1.99 4.60
CA GLY A 127 15.53 3.01 3.77
C GLY A 127 14.19 2.62 3.16
N ASP A 128 13.82 1.34 3.17
CA ASP A 128 12.47 0.89 2.81
C ASP A 128 11.43 1.51 3.75
N VAL A 129 10.19 1.64 3.27
CA VAL A 129 9.06 2.07 4.08
C VAL A 129 8.10 0.90 4.28
N VAL A 130 7.70 0.64 5.52
CA VAL A 130 6.63 -0.30 5.84
C VAL A 130 5.36 0.45 6.19
N ILE A 131 4.23 -0.02 5.65
CA ILE A 131 2.90 0.47 6.00
C ILE A 131 2.42 -0.33 7.21
N VAL A 132 2.13 0.37 8.28
CA VAL A 132 1.82 -0.20 9.59
C VAL A 132 0.39 0.16 9.97
N ARG A 133 -0.41 -0.86 10.32
CA ARG A 133 -1.70 -0.66 10.99
C ARG A 133 -1.47 -0.53 12.48
N GLN A 134 -1.94 0.55 13.09
CA GLN A 134 -1.84 0.79 14.52
C GLN A 134 -2.72 -0.20 15.27
N GLN A 135 -2.11 -1.00 16.13
CA GLN A 135 -2.79 -1.97 16.99
C GLN A 135 -1.85 -2.44 18.10
N SER A 136 -2.41 -2.83 19.23
CA SER A 136 -1.64 -3.26 20.42
C SER A 136 -1.36 -4.75 20.47
N ASP A 137 -1.89 -5.52 19.52
CA ASP A 137 -1.70 -6.98 19.46
C ASP A 137 -1.55 -7.47 18.02
N VAL A 138 -0.89 -8.63 17.84
CA VAL A 138 -0.68 -9.30 16.55
C VAL A 138 -0.78 -10.81 16.72
N GLU A 139 -0.96 -11.54 15.62
CA GLU A 139 -0.91 -13.00 15.63
C GLU A 139 0.54 -13.53 15.63
N SER A 140 0.72 -14.75 16.12
CA SER A 140 2.03 -15.41 16.10
C SER A 140 2.51 -15.61 14.66
N GLY A 141 3.70 -15.10 14.35
CA GLY A 141 4.30 -15.12 13.01
C GLY A 141 4.19 -13.80 12.25
N ASP A 142 3.37 -12.86 12.72
CA ASP A 142 3.26 -11.52 12.12
C ASP A 142 4.56 -10.72 12.25
N ILE A 143 4.76 -9.80 11.31
CA ILE A 143 5.78 -8.77 11.42
C ILE A 143 5.15 -7.53 12.05
N ALA A 144 5.73 -7.08 13.14
CA ALA A 144 5.22 -5.97 13.93
C ALA A 144 6.28 -4.93 14.23
N ILE A 145 5.81 -3.75 14.56
CA ILE A 145 6.61 -2.69 15.17
C ILE A 145 6.43 -2.81 16.68
N VAL A 146 7.54 -2.96 17.38
CA VAL A 146 7.58 -3.26 18.81
C VAL A 146 8.51 -2.26 19.51
N LEU A 147 8.06 -1.70 20.62
CA LEU A 147 8.88 -0.96 21.56
C LEU A 147 9.41 -1.92 22.62
N VAL A 148 10.67 -1.80 22.97
CA VAL A 148 11.28 -2.57 24.05
C VAL A 148 11.91 -1.59 25.03
N ASN A 149 11.50 -1.65 26.30
CA ASN A 149 12.01 -0.79 27.38
C ASN A 149 11.82 0.71 27.14
N GLY A 150 10.78 1.08 26.38
CA GLY A 150 10.50 2.49 26.07
C GLY A 150 11.46 3.14 25.07
N ASP A 151 12.38 2.36 24.51
CA ASP A 151 13.32 2.78 23.47
C ASP A 151 12.66 2.93 22.09
N ASP A 152 13.48 3.16 21.08
CA ASP A 152 13.02 3.26 19.70
C ASP A 152 12.29 2.00 19.22
N ALA A 153 11.30 2.24 18.40
CA ALA A 153 10.54 1.18 17.76
C ALA A 153 11.43 0.30 16.86
N THR A 154 11.27 -1.01 16.98
CA THR A 154 11.98 -2.00 16.17
C THR A 154 11.00 -2.86 15.36
N CYS A 155 11.36 -3.20 14.14
CA CYS A 155 10.61 -4.14 13.30
C CYS A 155 11.09 -5.57 13.56
N LYS A 156 10.19 -6.48 13.96
CA LYS A 156 10.50 -7.88 14.23
C LYS A 156 9.33 -8.80 13.86
N ARG A 157 9.63 -10.08 13.64
CA ARG A 157 8.61 -11.12 13.64
C ARG A 157 8.30 -11.47 15.10
N VAL A 158 7.02 -11.42 15.45
CA VAL A 158 6.54 -11.77 16.78
C VAL A 158 6.10 -13.23 16.78
N VAL A 159 6.59 -14.02 17.72
CA VAL A 159 6.12 -15.39 17.96
C VAL A 159 5.66 -15.47 19.40
N LYS A 160 4.39 -15.80 19.61
CA LYS A 160 3.77 -15.96 20.93
C LYS A 160 3.96 -17.38 21.42
N HIS A 161 4.26 -17.53 22.69
CA HIS A 161 4.39 -18.78 23.43
C HIS A 161 3.42 -18.80 24.61
N GLU A 162 3.27 -19.94 25.26
CA GLU A 162 2.39 -20.08 26.45
C GLU A 162 2.83 -19.19 27.62
N ASN A 163 4.12 -18.85 27.72
CA ASN A 163 4.73 -18.14 28.85
C ASN A 163 5.55 -16.90 28.41
N GLY A 164 5.21 -16.30 27.27
CA GLY A 164 5.92 -15.13 26.78
C GLY A 164 5.89 -14.96 25.27
N LEU A 165 6.77 -14.14 24.76
CA LEU A 165 6.91 -13.89 23.33
C LEU A 165 8.37 -13.85 22.88
N SER A 166 8.61 -14.20 21.62
CA SER A 166 9.90 -14.05 20.95
C SER A 166 9.82 -12.93 19.90
N LEU A 167 10.84 -12.08 19.90
CA LEU A 167 11.11 -11.10 18.84
C LEU A 167 12.23 -11.66 17.95
N ILE A 168 11.88 -11.98 16.71
CA ILE A 168 12.78 -12.66 15.77
C ILE A 168 13.14 -11.69 14.63
N SER A 169 14.44 -11.49 14.42
CA SER A 169 14.99 -10.83 13.25
C SER A 169 14.89 -11.76 12.04
N LEU A 170 14.68 -11.24 10.83
CA LEU A 170 14.73 -12.07 9.63
C LEU A 170 16.17 -12.35 9.20
N ASN A 171 17.09 -11.45 9.54
CA ASN A 171 18.50 -11.63 9.32
C ASN A 171 19.09 -12.59 10.38
N PRO A 172 19.62 -13.77 9.97
CA PRO A 172 20.17 -14.77 10.89
C PRO A 172 21.34 -14.29 11.75
N SER A 173 22.01 -13.22 11.36
CA SER A 173 23.11 -12.61 12.13
C SER A 173 22.63 -11.99 13.46
N PHE A 174 21.33 -11.82 13.62
CA PHE A 174 20.71 -11.24 14.82
C PHE A 174 19.95 -12.34 15.57
N PRO A 175 20.40 -12.77 16.76
CA PRO A 175 19.73 -13.83 17.50
C PRO A 175 18.33 -13.40 17.95
N PRO A 176 17.38 -14.35 18.04
CA PRO A 176 16.06 -14.10 18.62
C PRO A 176 16.18 -13.63 20.08
N LYS A 177 15.27 -12.75 20.50
CA LYS A 177 15.11 -12.35 21.90
C LYS A 177 13.80 -12.92 22.42
N PHE A 178 13.86 -13.69 23.48
CA PHE A 178 12.68 -14.19 24.19
C PHE A 178 12.43 -13.32 25.43
N PHE A 179 11.16 -13.02 25.69
CA PHE A 179 10.68 -12.30 26.86
C PHE A 179 9.59 -13.13 27.52
N THR A 180 9.75 -13.45 28.79
CA THR A 180 8.70 -14.07 29.60
C THR A 180 7.56 -13.06 29.85
N ASP A 181 6.36 -13.55 30.21
CA ASP A 181 5.22 -12.66 30.51
C ASP A 181 5.60 -11.66 31.60
N GLN A 182 6.37 -12.07 32.60
CA GLN A 182 6.85 -11.17 33.67
C GLN A 182 7.80 -10.08 33.11
N GLU A 183 8.70 -10.45 32.18
CA GLU A 183 9.59 -9.48 31.55
C GLU A 183 8.85 -8.55 30.58
N VAL A 184 7.79 -9.01 29.91
CA VAL A 184 6.92 -8.17 29.06
C VAL A 184 6.26 -7.07 29.87
N GLU A 185 5.88 -7.36 31.13
CA GLU A 185 5.29 -6.36 32.03
C GLU A 185 6.34 -5.43 32.66
N GLN A 186 7.49 -5.96 33.07
CA GLN A 186 8.54 -5.19 33.77
C GLN A 186 9.41 -4.36 32.82
N LEU A 187 9.74 -4.92 31.65
CA LEU A 187 10.39 -4.24 30.57
C LEU A 187 9.31 -3.98 29.52
N PRO A 188 8.67 -2.80 29.45
CA PRO A 188 7.49 -2.63 28.63
C PRO A 188 7.79 -2.99 27.17
N VAL A 189 7.55 -4.28 26.83
CA VAL A 189 7.56 -4.78 25.45
C VAL A 189 6.18 -4.54 24.89
N GLN A 190 6.06 -3.51 24.10
CA GLN A 190 4.76 -3.04 23.61
C GLN A 190 4.69 -3.16 22.08
N ILE A 191 3.70 -3.88 21.59
CA ILE A 191 3.35 -3.88 20.17
C ILE A 191 2.61 -2.58 19.87
N ILE A 192 3.07 -1.83 18.87
CA ILE A 192 2.46 -0.56 18.45
C ILE A 192 1.83 -0.61 17.08
N GLY A 193 2.06 -1.70 16.32
CA GLY A 193 1.41 -1.91 15.05
C GLY A 193 1.87 -3.15 14.31
N ARG A 194 1.02 -3.59 13.38
CA ARG A 194 1.27 -4.71 12.46
C ARG A 194 1.71 -4.17 11.10
N VAL A 195 2.77 -4.75 10.54
CA VAL A 195 3.22 -4.44 9.18
C VAL A 195 2.28 -5.10 8.18
N MET A 196 1.69 -4.29 7.30
CA MET A 196 0.73 -4.71 6.29
C MET A 196 1.35 -4.79 4.89
N GLU A 197 2.21 -3.81 4.54
CA GLU A 197 2.82 -3.71 3.22
C GLU A 197 4.27 -3.23 3.33
N LEU A 198 5.06 -3.56 2.30
CA LEU A 198 6.42 -3.06 2.10
C LEU A 198 6.45 -2.17 0.85
N ARG A 199 7.04 -1.00 0.98
CA ARG A 199 7.36 -0.06 -0.09
C ARG A 199 8.90 -0.01 -0.25
N ALA A 200 9.43 -0.89 -1.09
CA ALA A 200 10.86 -0.94 -1.37
C ALA A 200 11.29 0.23 -2.26
N LYS A 201 12.47 0.79 -1.99
CA LYS A 201 13.14 1.74 -2.89
C LYS A 201 14.06 0.96 -3.84
N PHE A 202 13.99 1.31 -5.11
CA PHE A 202 14.90 0.80 -6.15
C PHE A 202 15.89 1.88 -6.56
#